data_e2d02d2f81d76a321081c6b167509850
#
_entry.id   e2d02d2f81d76a321081c6b167509850
#
_cell.length_a   1.000
_cell.length_b   1.000
_cell.length_c   1.000
_cell.angle_alpha   90.00
_cell.angle_beta   90.00
_cell.angle_gamma   90.00
#
_symmetry.space_group_name_H-M   'P 1'
#
loop_
_entity.id
_entity.type
_entity.pdbx_description
1 polymer ?
#
loop_
_entity_poly.entity_id
_entity_poly.type
_entity_poly.pdbx_seq_one_letter_code
_entity_poly.pdbx_strand_id
1 'polypeptide(L)'
;MRILIAEDDVTSRTLLAAVLKKNGHEVVEAANGADAWEQIHKPGAPELIILDWVMPVMDGLEVVHRIRSRPTEISTYIIMLTSRDQKNDIITGLDAGADDYLTKPFHPGELRARIEVGRRLLEMQAELLKVRNVLAHEATHDPLTGIFNRRAIEAALSREMSRERRSHNGLAVGICDIDYFKNVNDTCGHLVGDEVLCGFVRRLETCLRDYDKLGRFGGEEFLVIASGVNADVHSLFERLCRAVADNPISTTAGNVSITISIGVKIMQENESMDQLLTAADAALYQAKREGRNRVCMDNGKTVKD
;
A
#
# COMPACT_ATOMS: atom_id res chain seq x y z
N MET A 1 26.87 2.64 2.29
CA MET A 1 25.83 1.59 2.17
C MET A 1 26.30 0.33 2.90
N ARG A 2 25.42 -0.62 3.17
CA ARG A 2 25.72 -1.92 3.78
C ARG A 2 25.95 -2.96 2.69
N ILE A 3 27.06 -3.71 2.76
CA ILE A 3 27.48 -4.69 1.74
C ILE A 3 27.75 -6.03 2.44
N LEU A 4 27.20 -7.12 1.92
CA LEU A 4 27.53 -8.48 2.34
C LEU A 4 28.68 -9.01 1.49
N ILE A 5 29.67 -9.60 2.13
CA ILE A 5 30.73 -10.35 1.48
C ILE A 5 30.60 -11.80 1.89
N ALA A 6 30.61 -12.72 0.93
CA ALA A 6 30.79 -14.15 1.16
C ALA A 6 32.03 -14.64 0.44
N GLU A 7 33.02 -15.07 1.21
CA GLU A 7 34.34 -15.51 0.76
C GLU A 7 34.88 -16.50 1.80
N ASP A 8 35.31 -17.67 1.40
CA ASP A 8 35.79 -18.69 2.33
C ASP A 8 37.25 -18.45 2.78
N ASP A 9 38.12 -17.93 1.89
CA ASP A 9 39.48 -17.57 2.25
C ASP A 9 39.53 -16.35 3.17
N VAL A 10 40.05 -16.55 4.37
CA VAL A 10 40.12 -15.52 5.43
C VAL A 10 40.90 -14.30 4.98
N THR A 11 42.00 -14.51 4.23
CA THR A 11 42.88 -13.43 3.78
C THR A 11 42.18 -12.56 2.73
N SER A 12 41.58 -13.20 1.74
CA SER A 12 40.77 -12.54 0.69
C SER A 12 39.61 -11.78 1.28
N ARG A 13 38.86 -12.39 2.19
CA ARG A 13 37.74 -11.78 2.89
C ARG A 13 38.13 -10.55 3.69
N THR A 14 39.25 -10.65 4.46
CA THR A 14 39.77 -9.54 5.26
C THR A 14 40.21 -8.39 4.38
N LEU A 15 40.92 -8.68 3.29
CA LEU A 15 41.38 -7.65 2.33
C LEU A 15 40.18 -6.95 1.69
N LEU A 16 39.20 -7.71 1.21
CA LEU A 16 37.98 -7.18 0.60
C LEU A 16 37.21 -6.30 1.58
N ALA A 17 37.05 -6.76 2.81
CA ALA A 17 36.39 -5.99 3.86
C ALA A 17 37.13 -4.70 4.20
N ALA A 18 38.48 -4.73 4.26
CA ALA A 18 39.29 -3.54 4.50
C ALA A 18 39.11 -2.50 3.40
N VAL A 19 39.13 -2.92 2.13
CA VAL A 19 38.92 -2.04 0.97
C VAL A 19 37.56 -1.37 1.04
N LEU A 20 36.50 -2.13 1.34
CA LEU A 20 35.14 -1.59 1.42
C LEU A 20 34.96 -0.64 2.61
N LYS A 21 35.45 -1.01 3.78
CA LYS A 21 35.44 -0.15 4.99
C LYS A 21 36.17 1.17 4.76
N LYS A 22 37.33 1.13 4.07
CA LYS A 22 38.09 2.33 3.68
C LYS A 22 37.29 3.26 2.75
N ASN A 23 36.42 2.70 1.93
CA ASN A 23 35.51 3.45 1.04
C ASN A 23 34.20 3.90 1.73
N GLY A 24 34.07 3.75 3.05
CA GLY A 24 32.94 4.22 3.82
C GLY A 24 31.71 3.27 3.79
N HIS A 25 31.90 2.00 3.44
CA HIS A 25 30.83 1.01 3.48
C HIS A 25 30.80 0.26 4.81
N GLU A 26 29.61 -0.09 5.27
CA GLU A 26 29.39 -1.06 6.35
C GLU A 26 29.45 -2.46 5.75
N VAL A 27 30.27 -3.34 6.33
CA VAL A 27 30.50 -4.67 5.77
C VAL A 27 30.00 -5.74 6.71
N VAL A 28 29.16 -6.64 6.16
CA VAL A 28 28.76 -7.90 6.78
C VAL A 28 29.58 -9.01 6.14
N GLU A 29 30.21 -9.85 6.96
CA GLU A 29 31.11 -10.89 6.49
C GLU A 29 30.49 -12.26 6.70
N ALA A 30 30.58 -13.13 5.69
CA ALA A 30 30.15 -14.53 5.72
C ALA A 30 31.33 -15.41 5.24
N ALA A 31 31.51 -16.57 5.86
CA ALA A 31 32.60 -17.48 5.52
C ALA A 31 32.21 -18.53 4.48
N ASN A 32 30.96 -18.60 4.10
CA ASN A 32 30.40 -19.54 3.11
C ASN A 32 29.03 -19.05 2.63
N GLY A 33 28.45 -19.71 1.65
CA GLY A 33 27.14 -19.35 1.11
C GLY A 33 25.99 -19.59 2.07
N ALA A 34 26.09 -20.53 3.00
CA ALA A 34 25.04 -20.77 3.99
C ALA A 34 24.97 -19.62 5.01
N ASP A 35 26.12 -19.15 5.50
CA ASP A 35 26.20 -17.97 6.36
C ASP A 35 25.67 -16.73 5.64
N ALA A 36 26.04 -16.56 4.36
CA ALA A 36 25.52 -15.46 3.54
C ALA A 36 24.00 -15.52 3.41
N TRP A 37 23.46 -16.69 3.15
CA TRP A 37 22.02 -16.92 3.06
C TRP A 37 21.30 -16.57 4.36
N GLU A 38 21.87 -16.88 5.51
CA GLU A 38 21.31 -16.49 6.81
C GLU A 38 21.28 -14.95 6.98
N GLN A 39 22.36 -14.25 6.58
CA GLN A 39 22.43 -12.79 6.69
C GLN A 39 21.41 -12.08 5.80
N ILE A 40 21.11 -12.63 4.62
CA ILE A 40 20.13 -12.09 3.65
C ILE A 40 18.70 -12.15 4.22
N HIS A 41 18.43 -13.00 5.19
CA HIS A 41 17.10 -13.15 5.80
C HIS A 41 16.87 -12.27 7.03
N LYS A 42 17.89 -11.59 7.51
CA LYS A 42 17.76 -10.72 8.68
C LYS A 42 17.09 -9.38 8.29
N PRO A 43 16.32 -8.79 9.19
CA PRO A 43 15.81 -7.43 9.00
C PRO A 43 16.96 -6.46 8.70
N GLY A 44 16.83 -5.65 7.66
CA GLY A 44 17.89 -4.75 7.22
C GLY A 44 19.05 -5.45 6.52
N ALA A 45 18.79 -6.57 5.85
CA ALA A 45 19.78 -7.27 5.04
C ALA A 45 20.45 -6.33 4.01
N PRO A 46 21.74 -6.54 3.68
CA PRO A 46 22.42 -5.77 2.64
C PRO A 46 21.77 -6.00 1.27
N GLU A 47 21.60 -4.90 0.52
CA GLU A 47 21.03 -4.94 -0.84
C GLU A 47 22.11 -5.19 -1.90
N LEU A 48 23.39 -4.97 -1.58
CA LEU A 48 24.53 -5.30 -2.43
C LEU A 48 25.33 -6.46 -1.80
N ILE A 49 25.55 -7.49 -2.60
CA ILE A 49 26.22 -8.72 -2.17
C ILE A 49 27.41 -8.99 -3.09
N ILE A 50 28.54 -9.34 -2.51
CA ILE A 50 29.73 -9.81 -3.22
C ILE A 50 29.93 -11.26 -2.82
N LEU A 51 29.81 -12.18 -3.78
CA LEU A 51 29.85 -13.62 -3.55
C LEU A 51 31.05 -14.23 -4.26
N ASP A 52 31.87 -14.99 -3.54
CA ASP A 52 32.78 -15.90 -4.21
C ASP A 52 32.01 -17.01 -4.89
N TRP A 53 32.49 -17.44 -6.04
CA TRP A 53 31.91 -18.53 -6.82
C TRP A 53 32.03 -19.84 -6.06
N VAL A 54 33.24 -20.18 -5.62
CA VAL A 54 33.56 -21.46 -4.98
C VAL A 54 33.65 -21.26 -3.48
N MET A 55 32.67 -21.80 -2.76
CA MET A 55 32.63 -21.79 -1.30
C MET A 55 32.21 -23.15 -0.76
N PRO A 56 32.67 -23.56 0.43
CA PRO A 56 32.21 -24.77 1.07
C PRO A 56 30.74 -24.64 1.52
N VAL A 57 30.06 -25.77 1.75
CA VAL A 57 28.68 -25.89 2.24
C VAL A 57 27.64 -25.47 1.22
N MET A 58 27.74 -24.26 0.67
CA MET A 58 26.86 -23.71 -0.35
C MET A 58 27.70 -22.79 -1.25
N ASP A 59 27.73 -23.07 -2.53
CA ASP A 59 28.45 -22.24 -3.49
C ASP A 59 27.73 -20.93 -3.84
N GLY A 60 28.45 -20.02 -4.51
CA GLY A 60 27.88 -18.71 -4.85
C GLY A 60 26.72 -18.79 -5.82
N LEU A 61 26.73 -19.75 -6.78
CA LEU A 61 25.63 -19.94 -7.74
C LEU A 61 24.35 -20.38 -7.04
N GLU A 62 24.45 -21.29 -6.09
CA GLU A 62 23.29 -21.74 -5.34
C GLU A 62 22.67 -20.58 -4.53
N VAL A 63 23.51 -19.70 -3.96
CA VAL A 63 23.03 -18.49 -3.27
C VAL A 63 22.29 -17.57 -4.25
N VAL A 64 22.84 -17.32 -5.44
CA VAL A 64 22.22 -16.53 -6.51
C VAL A 64 20.85 -17.11 -6.88
N HIS A 65 20.79 -18.40 -7.19
CA HIS A 65 19.54 -19.06 -7.55
C HIS A 65 18.48 -18.95 -6.45
N ARG A 66 18.86 -19.11 -5.19
CA ARG A 66 17.94 -18.97 -4.06
C ARG A 66 17.43 -17.53 -3.90
N ILE A 67 18.27 -16.52 -4.11
CA ILE A 67 17.87 -15.11 -4.08
C ILE A 67 16.88 -14.83 -5.22
N ARG A 68 17.18 -15.24 -6.43
CA ARG A 68 16.37 -14.97 -7.64
C ARG A 68 15.04 -15.73 -7.67
N SER A 69 14.96 -16.88 -7.01
CA SER A 69 13.69 -17.63 -6.90
C SER A 69 12.68 -17.00 -5.94
N ARG A 70 13.04 -15.95 -5.21
CA ARG A 70 12.14 -15.24 -4.30
C ARG A 70 11.53 -14.01 -4.97
N PRO A 71 10.19 -13.85 -4.92
CA PRO A 71 9.56 -12.61 -5.31
C PRO A 71 9.86 -11.53 -4.23
N THR A 72 10.75 -10.60 -4.53
CA THR A 72 11.04 -9.44 -3.67
C THR A 72 10.78 -8.16 -4.46
N GLU A 73 10.24 -7.13 -3.81
CA GLU A 73 10.02 -5.83 -4.45
C GLU A 73 11.33 -5.10 -4.73
N ILE A 74 12.35 -5.32 -3.90
CA ILE A 74 13.70 -4.75 -4.07
C ILE A 74 14.62 -5.88 -4.46
N SER A 75 15.21 -5.79 -5.65
CA SER A 75 16.24 -6.73 -6.12
C SER A 75 17.53 -6.51 -5.37
N THR A 76 18.16 -7.59 -4.95
CA THR A 76 19.53 -7.58 -4.45
C THR A 76 20.49 -7.50 -5.62
N TYR A 77 21.47 -6.57 -5.59
CA TYR A 77 22.54 -6.48 -6.58
C TYR A 77 23.67 -7.43 -6.22
N ILE A 78 24.01 -8.35 -7.10
CA ILE A 78 24.95 -9.45 -6.85
C ILE A 78 26.16 -9.31 -7.76
N ILE A 79 27.35 -9.18 -7.16
CA ILE A 79 28.65 -9.22 -7.83
C ILE A 79 29.28 -10.58 -7.53
N MET A 80 29.52 -11.39 -8.55
CA MET A 80 30.24 -12.67 -8.40
C MET A 80 31.75 -12.45 -8.50
N LEU A 81 32.49 -13.03 -7.55
CA LEU A 81 33.95 -13.14 -7.64
C LEU A 81 34.32 -14.45 -8.33
N THR A 82 35.19 -14.43 -9.32
CA THR A 82 35.60 -15.62 -10.07
C THR A 82 37.11 -15.70 -10.26
N SER A 83 37.67 -16.88 -10.26
CA SER A 83 39.07 -17.12 -10.61
C SER A 83 39.20 -17.26 -12.15
N ARG A 84 40.38 -16.88 -12.65
CA ARG A 84 40.72 -16.37 -13.95
C ARG A 84 40.37 -17.16 -15.21
N ASP A 85 40.00 -18.32 -15.39
CA ASP A 85 40.17 -19.00 -16.70
C ASP A 85 38.93 -19.51 -17.44
N GLN A 86 37.72 -19.13 -17.04
CA GLN A 86 36.54 -19.71 -17.68
C GLN A 86 35.56 -18.63 -18.17
N LYS A 87 35.68 -18.25 -19.45
CA LYS A 87 34.64 -17.45 -20.12
C LYS A 87 33.26 -18.09 -19.98
N ASN A 88 33.20 -19.42 -19.87
CA ASN A 88 31.96 -20.15 -19.64
C ASN A 88 31.39 -19.91 -18.23
N ASP A 89 32.22 -19.71 -17.21
CA ASP A 89 31.74 -19.45 -15.84
C ASP A 89 31.09 -18.07 -15.75
N ILE A 90 31.65 -17.07 -16.42
CA ILE A 90 31.04 -15.72 -16.47
C ILE A 90 29.64 -15.78 -17.08
N ILE A 91 29.48 -16.49 -18.21
CA ILE A 91 28.19 -16.67 -18.86
C ILE A 91 27.24 -17.42 -17.92
N THR A 92 27.70 -18.51 -17.30
CA THR A 92 26.90 -19.29 -16.36
C THR A 92 26.45 -18.47 -15.12
N GLY A 93 27.32 -17.62 -14.58
CA GLY A 93 26.99 -16.76 -13.45
C GLY A 93 25.97 -15.69 -13.77
N LEU A 94 26.09 -15.05 -14.95
CA LEU A 94 25.12 -14.08 -15.44
C LEU A 94 23.78 -14.73 -15.79
N ASP A 95 23.80 -15.90 -16.43
CA ASP A 95 22.60 -16.68 -16.75
C ASP A 95 21.91 -17.17 -15.47
N ALA A 96 22.66 -17.43 -14.41
CA ALA A 96 22.13 -17.76 -13.08
C ALA A 96 21.44 -16.56 -12.39
N GLY A 97 21.68 -15.33 -12.89
CA GLY A 97 21.04 -14.13 -12.39
C GLY A 97 21.94 -13.21 -11.55
N ALA A 98 23.27 -13.38 -11.59
CA ALA A 98 24.19 -12.37 -11.07
C ALA A 98 24.11 -11.09 -11.93
N ASP A 99 24.26 -9.92 -11.30
CA ASP A 99 24.17 -8.63 -12.00
C ASP A 99 25.51 -8.19 -12.57
N ASP A 100 26.59 -8.65 -11.94
CA ASP A 100 27.95 -8.33 -12.38
C ASP A 100 28.94 -9.41 -11.92
N TYR A 101 30.16 -9.35 -12.43
CA TYR A 101 31.26 -10.23 -12.02
C TYR A 101 32.59 -9.47 -11.88
N LEU A 102 33.51 -10.01 -11.10
CA LEU A 102 34.83 -9.48 -10.89
C LEU A 102 35.84 -10.62 -10.81
N THR A 103 36.90 -10.57 -11.67
CA THR A 103 37.88 -11.64 -11.72
C THR A 103 38.98 -11.42 -10.69
N LYS A 104 39.37 -12.49 -9.99
CA LYS A 104 40.51 -12.53 -9.06
C LYS A 104 41.85 -12.78 -9.81
N PRO A 105 42.94 -12.07 -9.51
CA PRO A 105 43.02 -10.93 -8.57
C PRO A 105 42.44 -9.66 -9.20
N PHE A 106 41.67 -8.90 -8.45
CA PHE A 106 41.04 -7.66 -8.92
C PHE A 106 41.79 -6.41 -8.44
N HIS A 107 41.65 -5.35 -9.21
CA HIS A 107 42.15 -4.04 -8.82
C HIS A 107 41.11 -3.32 -7.93
N PRO A 108 41.48 -2.70 -6.78
CA PRO A 108 40.55 -2.01 -5.90
C PRO A 108 39.69 -0.94 -6.61
N GLY A 109 40.24 -0.29 -7.65
CA GLY A 109 39.49 0.67 -8.47
C GLY A 109 38.40 0.03 -9.30
N GLU A 110 38.57 -1.20 -9.80
CA GLU A 110 37.56 -1.95 -10.53
C GLU A 110 36.40 -2.35 -9.59
N LEU A 111 36.74 -2.93 -8.44
CA LEU A 111 35.73 -3.25 -7.42
C LEU A 111 34.88 -2.02 -7.05
N ARG A 112 35.55 -0.88 -6.80
CA ARG A 112 34.82 0.36 -6.49
C ARG A 112 33.89 0.80 -7.63
N ALA A 113 34.35 0.71 -8.88
CA ALA A 113 33.52 1.10 -10.02
C ALA A 113 32.25 0.22 -10.15
N ARG A 114 32.37 -1.10 -9.93
CA ARG A 114 31.24 -2.03 -9.98
C ARG A 114 30.26 -1.80 -8.83
N ILE A 115 30.77 -1.59 -7.63
CA ILE A 115 29.93 -1.23 -6.48
C ILE A 115 29.16 0.07 -6.73
N GLU A 116 29.81 1.05 -7.33
CA GLU A 116 29.17 2.33 -7.65
C GLU A 116 28.08 2.19 -8.73
N VAL A 117 28.26 1.28 -9.69
CA VAL A 117 27.20 0.90 -10.64
C VAL A 117 26.03 0.25 -9.91
N GLY A 118 26.31 -0.75 -9.06
CA GLY A 118 25.27 -1.42 -8.27
C GLY A 118 24.52 -0.46 -7.35
N ARG A 119 25.23 0.43 -6.67
CA ARG A 119 24.62 1.46 -5.82
C ARG A 119 23.64 2.34 -6.60
N ARG A 120 24.05 2.84 -7.77
CA ARG A 120 23.18 3.67 -8.61
C ARG A 120 21.93 2.92 -9.09
N LEU A 121 22.09 1.65 -9.47
CA LEU A 121 20.94 0.82 -9.90
C LEU A 121 19.96 0.58 -8.76
N LEU A 122 20.45 0.28 -7.56
CA LEU A 122 19.61 0.10 -6.36
C LEU A 122 18.88 1.39 -5.98
N GLU A 123 19.57 2.54 -6.03
CA GLU A 123 18.95 3.85 -5.77
C GLU A 123 17.87 4.18 -6.80
N MET A 124 18.13 3.97 -8.09
CA MET A 124 17.14 4.18 -9.15
C MET A 124 15.92 3.26 -8.99
N GLN A 125 16.13 2.01 -8.62
CA GLN A 125 15.06 1.05 -8.37
C GLN A 125 14.20 1.47 -7.17
N ALA A 126 14.83 1.88 -6.07
CA ALA A 126 14.12 2.36 -4.88
C ALA A 126 13.30 3.62 -5.19
N GLU A 127 13.84 4.55 -5.98
CA GLU A 127 13.14 5.74 -6.42
C GLU A 127 11.94 5.39 -7.32
N LEU A 128 12.13 4.49 -8.29
CA LEU A 128 11.04 4.02 -9.16
C LEU A 128 9.91 3.38 -8.37
N LEU A 129 10.24 2.54 -7.38
CA LEU A 129 9.24 1.92 -6.49
C LEU A 129 8.48 2.97 -5.68
N LYS A 130 9.19 3.98 -5.16
CA LYS A 130 8.57 5.09 -4.43
C LYS A 130 7.61 5.88 -5.31
N VAL A 131 8.04 6.25 -6.52
CA VAL A 131 7.18 6.97 -7.49
C VAL A 131 5.97 6.12 -7.87
N ARG A 132 6.18 4.82 -8.16
CA ARG A 132 5.08 3.89 -8.46
C ARG A 132 4.05 3.84 -7.32
N ASN A 133 4.51 3.76 -6.08
CA ASN A 133 3.61 3.70 -4.92
C ASN A 133 2.85 5.01 -4.70
N VAL A 134 3.50 6.17 -4.92
CA VAL A 134 2.83 7.47 -4.89
C VAL A 134 1.76 7.55 -5.98
N LEU A 135 2.09 7.22 -7.22
CA LEU A 135 1.14 7.22 -8.34
C LEU A 135 -0.02 6.24 -8.11
N ALA A 136 0.24 5.06 -7.57
CA ALA A 136 -0.80 4.10 -7.21
C ALA A 136 -1.73 4.63 -6.12
N HIS A 137 -1.19 5.36 -5.15
CA HIS A 137 -1.97 6.02 -4.11
C HIS A 137 -2.82 7.15 -4.70
N GLU A 138 -2.24 8.05 -5.49
CA GLU A 138 -2.97 9.15 -6.15
C GLU A 138 -4.07 8.63 -7.09
N ALA A 139 -3.82 7.52 -7.79
CA ALA A 139 -4.82 6.90 -8.66
C ALA A 139 -6.02 6.31 -7.90
N THR A 140 -5.87 6.02 -6.61
CA THR A 140 -6.87 5.32 -5.80
C THR A 140 -7.45 6.13 -4.65
N HIS A 141 -6.83 7.24 -4.27
CA HIS A 141 -7.26 8.04 -3.12
C HIS A 141 -7.64 9.47 -3.53
N ASP A 142 -8.52 10.07 -2.75
CA ASP A 142 -8.88 11.48 -2.88
C ASP A 142 -7.77 12.35 -2.28
N PRO A 143 -7.22 13.33 -3.01
CA PRO A 143 -6.06 14.09 -2.57
C PRO A 143 -6.31 14.99 -1.35
N LEU A 144 -7.57 15.36 -1.09
CA LEU A 144 -7.93 16.18 0.05
C LEU A 144 -8.11 15.36 1.33
N THR A 145 -8.86 14.27 1.22
CA THR A 145 -9.33 13.51 2.39
C THR A 145 -8.49 12.26 2.69
N GLY A 146 -7.71 11.77 1.72
CA GLY A 146 -6.86 10.59 1.86
C GLY A 146 -7.59 9.25 1.82
N ILE A 147 -8.92 9.21 1.76
CA ILE A 147 -9.72 7.99 1.58
C ILE A 147 -9.83 7.59 0.10
N PHE A 148 -10.46 6.46 -0.19
CA PHE A 148 -10.67 6.07 -1.59
C PHE A 148 -11.38 7.16 -2.39
N ASN A 149 -10.88 7.41 -3.61
CA ASN A 149 -11.61 8.22 -4.58
C ASN A 149 -12.79 7.42 -5.17
N ARG A 150 -13.65 8.08 -5.93
CA ARG A 150 -14.84 7.48 -6.54
C ARG A 150 -14.54 6.19 -7.27
N ARG A 151 -13.52 6.20 -8.14
CA ARG A 151 -13.15 5.04 -8.96
C ARG A 151 -12.70 3.85 -8.10
N ALA A 152 -11.91 4.11 -7.07
CA ALA A 152 -11.37 3.07 -6.20
C ALA A 152 -12.45 2.46 -5.29
N ILE A 153 -13.36 3.27 -4.76
CA ILE A 153 -14.45 2.77 -3.91
C ILE A 153 -15.46 1.96 -4.72
N GLU A 154 -15.78 2.36 -5.97
CA GLU A 154 -16.63 1.59 -6.89
C GLU A 154 -15.97 0.24 -7.22
N ALA A 155 -14.66 0.23 -7.48
CA ALA A 155 -13.92 -1.01 -7.70
C ALA A 155 -13.86 -1.89 -6.45
N ALA A 156 -13.76 -1.31 -5.26
CA ALA A 156 -13.86 -2.03 -3.99
C ALA A 156 -15.27 -2.64 -3.81
N LEU A 157 -16.32 -1.88 -4.08
CA LEU A 157 -17.70 -2.36 -4.03
C LEU A 157 -17.91 -3.57 -4.95
N SER A 158 -17.44 -3.50 -6.19
CA SER A 158 -17.53 -4.62 -7.14
C SER A 158 -16.87 -5.90 -6.60
N ARG A 159 -15.71 -5.78 -5.93
CA ARG A 159 -15.03 -6.91 -5.30
C ARG A 159 -15.81 -7.47 -4.11
N GLU A 160 -16.33 -6.61 -3.25
CA GLU A 160 -17.12 -7.04 -2.08
C GLU A 160 -18.47 -7.69 -2.51
N MET A 161 -19.13 -7.15 -3.53
CA MET A 161 -20.33 -7.78 -4.12
C MET A 161 -20.03 -9.19 -4.67
N SER A 162 -18.89 -9.34 -5.35
CA SER A 162 -18.46 -10.65 -5.86
C SER A 162 -18.11 -11.63 -4.73
N ARG A 163 -17.60 -11.13 -3.62
CA ARG A 163 -17.33 -11.91 -2.41
C ARG A 163 -18.63 -12.31 -1.71
N GLU A 164 -19.57 -11.36 -1.55
CA GLU A 164 -20.86 -11.56 -0.91
C GLU A 164 -21.69 -12.63 -1.61
N ARG A 165 -21.72 -12.64 -2.93
CA ARG A 165 -22.39 -13.69 -3.73
C ARG A 165 -21.89 -15.11 -3.45
N ARG A 166 -20.69 -15.26 -2.86
CA ARG A 166 -20.14 -16.58 -2.49
C ARG A 166 -20.24 -16.88 -1.01
N SER A 167 -20.20 -15.86 -0.16
CA SER A 167 -20.09 -16.03 1.30
C SER A 167 -21.41 -15.85 2.04
N HIS A 168 -22.36 -15.09 1.47
CA HIS A 168 -23.66 -14.74 2.06
C HIS A 168 -23.56 -14.22 3.50
N ASN A 169 -22.53 -13.38 3.76
CA ASN A 169 -22.27 -12.81 5.09
C ASN A 169 -22.98 -11.47 5.32
N GLY A 170 -23.62 -10.94 4.30
CA GLY A 170 -24.28 -9.62 4.31
C GLY A 170 -23.34 -8.50 3.87
N LEU A 171 -23.82 -7.70 2.92
CA LEU A 171 -23.17 -6.49 2.41
C LEU A 171 -24.19 -5.35 2.40
N ALA A 172 -23.80 -4.20 2.95
CA ALA A 172 -24.61 -2.99 2.87
C ALA A 172 -23.76 -1.83 2.33
N VAL A 173 -24.43 -0.93 1.63
CA VAL A 173 -23.83 0.35 1.22
C VAL A 173 -24.63 1.49 1.83
N GLY A 174 -23.90 2.56 2.22
CA GLY A 174 -24.49 3.80 2.67
C GLY A 174 -23.93 4.97 1.88
N ILE A 175 -24.78 5.74 1.21
CA ILE A 175 -24.39 7.02 0.61
C ILE A 175 -24.66 8.09 1.66
N CYS A 176 -23.59 8.78 2.06
CA CYS A 176 -23.60 9.84 3.05
C CYS A 176 -23.40 11.20 2.36
N ASP A 177 -24.14 12.21 2.82
CA ASP A 177 -24.00 13.56 2.32
C ASP A 177 -24.01 14.55 3.51
N ILE A 178 -23.09 15.52 3.49
CA ILE A 178 -23.00 16.53 4.54
C ILE A 178 -24.12 17.55 4.36
N ASP A 179 -24.99 17.62 5.35
CA ASP A 179 -26.15 18.52 5.31
C ASP A 179 -25.72 19.98 5.25
N TYR A 180 -26.27 20.71 4.27
CA TYR A 180 -26.01 22.15 4.08
C TYR A 180 -24.52 22.51 3.91
N PHE A 181 -23.70 21.64 3.36
CA PHE A 181 -22.27 21.89 3.20
C PHE A 181 -21.97 23.16 2.39
N LYS A 182 -22.80 23.47 1.40
CA LYS A 182 -22.71 24.74 0.68
C LYS A 182 -22.75 25.94 1.61
N ASN A 183 -23.60 25.93 2.65
CA ASN A 183 -23.68 27.04 3.61
C ASN A 183 -22.39 27.20 4.41
N VAL A 184 -21.69 26.08 4.70
CA VAL A 184 -20.36 26.12 5.34
C VAL A 184 -19.37 26.85 4.43
N ASN A 185 -19.33 26.48 3.15
CA ASN A 185 -18.46 27.14 2.17
C ASN A 185 -18.79 28.63 1.98
N ASP A 186 -20.08 28.95 1.86
CA ASP A 186 -20.56 30.33 1.63
C ASP A 186 -20.28 31.23 2.86
N THR A 187 -20.30 30.65 4.08
CA THR A 187 -20.11 31.42 5.34
C THR A 187 -18.65 31.48 5.77
N CYS A 188 -17.92 30.38 5.68
CA CYS A 188 -16.57 30.25 6.25
C CYS A 188 -15.47 30.18 5.17
N GLY A 189 -15.85 30.07 3.89
CA GLY A 189 -14.92 29.91 2.77
C GLY A 189 -14.52 28.48 2.51
N HIS A 190 -14.01 28.22 1.29
CA HIS A 190 -13.67 26.87 0.82
C HIS A 190 -12.56 26.20 1.62
N LEU A 191 -11.58 26.95 2.13
CA LEU A 191 -10.50 26.39 2.96
C LEU A 191 -11.05 25.75 4.24
N VAL A 192 -12.01 26.41 4.90
CA VAL A 192 -12.68 25.84 6.08
C VAL A 192 -13.56 24.66 5.69
N GLY A 193 -14.21 24.70 4.52
CA GLY A 193 -14.94 23.57 3.97
C GLY A 193 -14.05 22.34 3.77
N ASP A 194 -12.83 22.52 3.26
CA ASP A 194 -11.85 21.45 3.10
C ASP A 194 -11.41 20.88 4.46
N GLU A 195 -11.21 21.71 5.48
CA GLU A 195 -10.93 21.27 6.85
C GLU A 195 -12.11 20.47 7.43
N VAL A 196 -13.34 20.89 7.14
CA VAL A 196 -14.57 20.17 7.55
C VAL A 196 -14.63 18.80 6.88
N LEU A 197 -14.36 18.68 5.58
CA LEU A 197 -14.31 17.40 4.86
C LEU A 197 -13.26 16.45 5.47
N CYS A 198 -12.06 16.96 5.75
CA CYS A 198 -11.01 16.17 6.39
C CYS A 198 -11.37 15.75 7.82
N GLY A 199 -11.99 16.64 8.59
CA GLY A 199 -12.45 16.37 9.96
C GLY A 199 -13.60 15.34 9.99
N PHE A 200 -14.51 15.45 9.04
CA PHE A 200 -15.61 14.52 8.84
C PHE A 200 -15.10 13.09 8.55
N VAL A 201 -14.19 12.95 7.58
CA VAL A 201 -13.60 11.65 7.25
C VAL A 201 -12.94 11.00 8.46
N ARG A 202 -12.08 11.75 9.17
CA ARG A 202 -11.43 11.24 10.40
C ARG A 202 -12.45 10.76 11.44
N ARG A 203 -13.59 11.43 11.54
CA ARG A 203 -14.66 11.02 12.46
C ARG A 203 -15.32 9.72 12.03
N LEU A 204 -15.63 9.56 10.74
CA LEU A 204 -16.19 8.31 10.22
C LEU A 204 -15.23 7.14 10.39
N GLU A 205 -13.95 7.31 10.11
CA GLU A 205 -12.94 6.27 10.27
C GLU A 205 -12.86 5.74 11.70
N THR A 206 -13.03 6.58 12.73
CA THR A 206 -13.07 6.11 14.13
C THR A 206 -14.28 5.23 14.47
N CYS A 207 -15.33 5.27 13.63
CA CYS A 207 -16.56 4.51 13.83
C CYS A 207 -16.65 3.26 12.94
N LEU A 208 -15.82 3.19 11.91
CA LEU A 208 -15.78 2.07 10.97
C LEU A 208 -14.81 0.98 11.44
N ARG A 209 -15.02 -0.24 10.99
CA ARG A 209 -14.13 -1.38 11.26
C ARG A 209 -13.08 -1.47 10.16
N ASP A 210 -11.97 -2.15 10.41
CA ASP A 210 -10.85 -2.29 9.46
C ASP A 210 -11.26 -2.87 8.09
N TYR A 211 -12.32 -3.68 8.06
CA TYR A 211 -12.82 -4.30 6.84
C TYR A 211 -13.92 -3.48 6.15
N ASP A 212 -14.51 -2.48 6.81
CA ASP A 212 -15.39 -1.52 6.16
C ASP A 212 -14.57 -0.59 5.25
N LYS A 213 -15.18 -0.07 4.21
CA LYS A 213 -14.51 0.84 3.27
C LYS A 213 -15.23 2.16 3.21
N LEU A 214 -14.45 3.23 3.15
CA LEU A 214 -14.92 4.59 3.01
C LEU A 214 -14.29 5.22 1.77
N GLY A 215 -15.09 5.92 0.96
CA GLY A 215 -14.59 6.64 -0.21
C GLY A 215 -15.38 7.91 -0.47
N ARG A 216 -14.71 8.90 -1.08
CA ARG A 216 -15.36 10.13 -1.52
C ARG A 216 -16.00 9.89 -2.87
N PHE A 217 -17.32 10.01 -2.93
CA PHE A 217 -18.13 9.68 -4.09
C PHE A 217 -18.43 10.91 -4.96
N GLY A 218 -18.52 12.08 -4.33
CA GLY A 218 -18.75 13.38 -4.95
C GLY A 218 -18.07 14.50 -4.17
N GLY A 219 -18.47 15.74 -4.35
CA GLY A 219 -17.92 16.90 -3.64
C GLY A 219 -18.06 16.77 -2.11
N GLU A 220 -19.28 16.56 -1.65
CA GLU A 220 -19.67 16.41 -0.24
C GLU A 220 -20.35 15.05 0.04
N GLU A 221 -20.28 14.15 -0.96
CA GLU A 221 -20.87 12.82 -0.92
C GLU A 221 -19.81 11.74 -0.67
N PHE A 222 -20.15 10.81 0.19
CA PHE A 222 -19.27 9.71 0.59
C PHE A 222 -19.99 8.38 0.51
N LEU A 223 -19.27 7.33 0.13
CA LEU A 223 -19.77 5.96 0.09
C LEU A 223 -19.12 5.14 1.20
N VAL A 224 -19.94 4.52 2.03
CA VAL A 224 -19.53 3.54 3.03
C VAL A 224 -19.93 2.15 2.55
N ILE A 225 -19.01 1.21 2.54
CA ILE A 225 -19.25 -0.20 2.26
C ILE A 225 -19.05 -0.97 3.57
N ALA A 226 -20.12 -1.57 4.08
CA ALA A 226 -20.09 -2.37 5.29
C ALA A 226 -20.27 -3.86 4.95
N SER A 227 -19.25 -4.67 5.27
CA SER A 227 -19.23 -6.11 5.00
C SER A 227 -19.50 -6.91 6.28
N GLY A 228 -20.01 -8.14 6.15
CA GLY A 228 -20.31 -9.00 7.30
C GLY A 228 -21.43 -8.43 8.18
N VAL A 229 -22.41 -7.77 7.56
CA VAL A 229 -23.53 -7.13 8.24
C VAL A 229 -24.67 -8.09 8.46
N ASN A 230 -24.91 -8.42 9.72
CA ASN A 230 -26.11 -9.14 10.17
C ASN A 230 -27.22 -8.12 10.48
N ALA A 231 -28.24 -8.48 11.24
CA ALA A 231 -29.47 -7.71 11.50
C ALA A 231 -29.29 -6.25 12.00
N ASP A 232 -28.10 -5.79 12.32
CA ASP A 232 -27.82 -4.50 12.97
C ASP A 232 -27.12 -3.45 12.09
N VAL A 233 -27.39 -3.49 10.77
CA VAL A 233 -26.88 -2.50 9.80
C VAL A 233 -27.28 -1.08 10.18
N HIS A 234 -28.54 -0.89 10.60
CA HIS A 234 -29.09 0.41 10.92
C HIS A 234 -28.30 1.09 12.05
N SER A 235 -27.94 0.36 13.10
CA SER A 235 -27.20 0.92 14.25
C SER A 235 -25.78 1.38 13.87
N LEU A 236 -25.13 0.72 12.90
CA LEU A 236 -23.85 1.18 12.38
C LEU A 236 -24.00 2.59 11.79
N PHE A 237 -24.94 2.77 10.87
CA PHE A 237 -25.13 4.05 10.18
C PHE A 237 -25.68 5.14 11.10
N GLU A 238 -26.58 4.79 12.05
CA GLU A 238 -26.98 5.74 13.10
C GLU A 238 -25.80 6.21 13.97
N ARG A 239 -24.88 5.31 14.31
CA ARG A 239 -23.68 5.68 15.04
C ARG A 239 -22.82 6.68 14.25
N LEU A 240 -22.70 6.53 12.92
CA LEU A 240 -22.02 7.50 12.06
C LEU A 240 -22.72 8.88 12.12
N CYS A 241 -24.06 8.93 11.98
CA CYS A 241 -24.80 10.19 12.10
C CYS A 241 -24.57 10.87 13.46
N ARG A 242 -24.70 10.13 14.56
CA ARG A 242 -24.51 10.68 15.92
C ARG A 242 -23.08 11.14 16.14
N ALA A 243 -22.08 10.36 15.70
CA ALA A 243 -20.69 10.72 15.87
C ALA A 243 -20.34 12.06 15.20
N VAL A 244 -21.00 12.38 14.09
CA VAL A 244 -20.82 13.65 13.39
C VAL A 244 -21.61 14.76 14.09
N ALA A 245 -22.89 14.54 14.41
CA ALA A 245 -23.77 15.55 14.98
C ALA A 245 -23.33 16.00 16.39
N ASP A 246 -22.89 15.04 17.22
CA ASP A 246 -22.55 15.31 18.64
C ASP A 246 -21.17 15.97 18.82
N ASN A 247 -20.36 16.00 17.80
CA ASN A 247 -18.96 16.45 17.90
C ASN A 247 -18.59 17.47 16.82
N PRO A 248 -18.55 18.76 17.13
CA PRO A 248 -18.10 19.78 16.19
C PRO A 248 -16.69 19.50 15.64
N ILE A 249 -16.46 19.90 14.40
CA ILE A 249 -15.15 19.78 13.74
C ILE A 249 -14.35 21.05 14.04
N SER A 250 -13.15 20.88 14.59
CA SER A 250 -12.23 22.00 14.83
C SER A 250 -11.59 22.42 13.53
N THR A 251 -11.73 23.70 13.20
CA THR A 251 -11.18 24.37 12.01
C THR A 251 -10.41 25.62 12.39
N THR A 252 -9.72 26.20 11.44
CA THR A 252 -9.04 27.51 11.61
C THR A 252 -10.00 28.65 11.91
N ALA A 253 -11.28 28.53 11.53
CA ALA A 253 -12.34 29.49 11.85
C ALA A 253 -13.08 29.20 13.17
N GLY A 254 -12.63 28.20 13.94
CA GLY A 254 -13.28 27.72 15.17
C GLY A 254 -14.01 26.39 14.96
N ASN A 255 -14.87 26.04 15.89
CA ASN A 255 -15.62 24.79 15.83
C ASN A 255 -16.85 24.92 14.90
N VAL A 256 -16.93 24.06 13.90
CA VAL A 256 -18.04 23.99 12.93
C VAL A 256 -18.89 22.74 13.22
N SER A 257 -20.17 22.96 13.51
CA SER A 257 -21.14 21.86 13.69
C SER A 257 -21.77 21.52 12.35
N ILE A 258 -21.77 20.25 11.99
CA ILE A 258 -22.41 19.71 10.81
C ILE A 258 -23.26 18.49 11.17
N THR A 259 -24.20 18.15 10.32
CA THR A 259 -24.92 16.88 10.34
C THR A 259 -24.79 16.16 9.02
N ILE A 260 -25.17 14.90 8.97
CA ILE A 260 -25.18 14.11 7.75
C ILE A 260 -26.49 13.39 7.55
N SER A 261 -26.88 13.26 6.31
CA SER A 261 -27.96 12.36 5.89
C SER A 261 -27.35 11.12 5.25
N ILE A 262 -27.88 9.95 5.54
CA ILE A 262 -27.39 8.67 4.99
C ILE A 262 -28.53 7.89 4.40
N GLY A 263 -28.40 7.45 3.15
CA GLY A 263 -29.27 6.46 2.51
C GLY A 263 -28.57 5.12 2.46
N VAL A 264 -29.22 4.09 2.99
CA VAL A 264 -28.62 2.76 3.15
C VAL A 264 -29.40 1.71 2.38
N LYS A 265 -28.67 0.84 1.68
CA LYS A 265 -29.22 -0.34 1.02
C LYS A 265 -28.43 -1.57 1.40
N ILE A 266 -29.13 -2.64 1.77
CA ILE A 266 -28.55 -3.98 1.93
C ILE A 266 -28.64 -4.68 0.58
N MET A 267 -27.52 -5.24 0.12
CA MET A 267 -27.43 -5.97 -1.12
C MET A 267 -28.34 -7.18 -1.11
N GLN A 268 -29.09 -7.37 -2.19
CA GLN A 268 -29.92 -8.54 -2.44
C GLN A 268 -29.28 -9.49 -3.45
N GLU A 269 -29.74 -10.73 -3.52
CA GLU A 269 -29.30 -11.69 -4.51
C GLU A 269 -29.53 -11.15 -5.93
N ASN A 270 -28.54 -11.35 -6.80
CA ASN A 270 -28.56 -10.94 -8.21
C ASN A 270 -28.69 -9.41 -8.48
N GLU A 271 -28.58 -8.58 -7.47
CA GLU A 271 -28.59 -7.13 -7.63
C GLU A 271 -27.32 -6.63 -8.32
N SER A 272 -27.45 -5.71 -9.27
CA SER A 272 -26.31 -5.04 -9.88
C SER A 272 -25.80 -3.89 -8.99
N MET A 273 -24.55 -3.44 -9.24
CA MET A 273 -23.99 -2.30 -8.52
C MET A 273 -24.82 -1.03 -8.75
N ASP A 274 -25.29 -0.80 -9.98
CA ASP A 274 -26.11 0.38 -10.31
C ASP A 274 -27.44 0.36 -9.58
N GLN A 275 -28.08 -0.81 -9.47
CA GLN A 275 -29.32 -0.96 -8.71
C GLN A 275 -29.12 -0.70 -7.21
N LEU A 276 -28.02 -1.25 -6.66
CA LEU A 276 -27.67 -1.09 -5.26
C LEU A 276 -27.40 0.40 -4.91
N LEU A 277 -26.61 1.08 -5.74
CA LEU A 277 -26.32 2.51 -5.55
C LEU A 277 -27.54 3.41 -5.79
N THR A 278 -28.35 3.11 -6.81
CA THR A 278 -29.60 3.86 -7.07
C THR A 278 -30.58 3.75 -5.90
N ALA A 279 -30.70 2.57 -5.32
CA ALA A 279 -31.58 2.37 -4.16
C ALA A 279 -31.05 3.10 -2.90
N ALA A 280 -29.75 3.09 -2.68
CA ALA A 280 -29.13 3.86 -1.60
C ALA A 280 -29.31 5.38 -1.80
N ASP A 281 -29.16 5.90 -3.04
CA ASP A 281 -29.39 7.30 -3.36
C ASP A 281 -30.85 7.71 -3.13
N ALA A 282 -31.80 6.90 -3.55
CA ALA A 282 -33.23 7.13 -3.28
C ALA A 282 -33.51 7.22 -1.76
N ALA A 283 -32.89 6.36 -0.96
CA ALA A 283 -33.01 6.41 0.50
C ALA A 283 -32.35 7.68 1.08
N LEU A 284 -31.21 8.14 0.53
CA LEU A 284 -30.57 9.40 0.91
C LEU A 284 -31.48 10.59 0.62
N TYR A 285 -32.07 10.60 -0.56
CA TYR A 285 -33.05 11.65 -0.91
C TYR A 285 -34.22 11.68 0.07
N GLN A 286 -34.73 10.51 0.49
CA GLN A 286 -35.76 10.43 1.52
C GLN A 286 -35.25 11.01 2.85
N ALA A 287 -34.05 10.66 3.31
CA ALA A 287 -33.46 11.20 4.54
C ALA A 287 -33.39 12.75 4.51
N LYS A 288 -32.98 13.31 3.39
CA LYS A 288 -32.95 14.78 3.18
C LYS A 288 -34.36 15.41 3.22
N ARG A 289 -35.38 14.76 2.65
CA ARG A 289 -36.77 15.26 2.66
C ARG A 289 -37.42 15.19 4.04
N GLU A 290 -37.13 14.16 4.82
CA GLU A 290 -37.71 13.96 6.15
C GLU A 290 -37.09 14.83 7.25
N GLY A 291 -36.18 15.74 6.90
CA GLY A 291 -35.63 16.74 7.83
C GLY A 291 -34.15 16.59 8.11
N ARG A 292 -33.42 15.75 7.33
CA ARG A 292 -31.96 15.56 7.43
C ARG A 292 -31.50 14.94 8.76
N ASN A 293 -30.19 14.90 8.98
CA ASN A 293 -29.56 14.36 10.20
C ASN A 293 -30.12 13.00 10.60
N ARG A 294 -30.19 12.07 9.65
CA ARG A 294 -30.78 10.75 9.84
C ARG A 294 -30.31 9.72 8.84
N VAL A 295 -30.62 8.48 9.15
CA VAL A 295 -30.48 7.32 8.28
C VAL A 295 -31.85 6.93 7.73
N CYS A 296 -31.96 6.75 6.41
CA CYS A 296 -33.09 6.06 5.78
C CYS A 296 -32.59 4.77 5.13
N MET A 297 -33.39 3.69 5.31
CA MET A 297 -33.10 2.37 4.72
C MET A 297 -34.02 2.14 3.54
N ASP A 298 -33.47 1.74 2.40
CA ASP A 298 -34.33 1.16 1.36
C ASP A 298 -34.74 -0.26 1.75
N ASN A 299 -35.98 -0.42 2.13
CA ASN A 299 -36.59 -1.69 2.55
C ASN A 299 -37.14 -2.53 1.38
N GLY A 300 -36.77 -2.19 0.13
CA GLY A 300 -37.21 -2.95 -1.06
C GLY A 300 -38.70 -2.84 -1.37
N LYS A 301 -39.43 -1.91 -0.73
CA LYS A 301 -40.81 -1.58 -1.14
C LYS A 301 -40.74 -0.66 -2.34
N THR A 302 -40.84 -1.21 -3.55
CA THR A 302 -41.12 -0.45 -4.76
C THR A 302 -42.32 0.46 -4.48
N VAL A 303 -42.10 1.78 -4.55
CA VAL A 303 -43.24 2.72 -4.69
C VAL A 303 -43.88 2.35 -6.03
N LYS A 304 -44.99 1.64 -5.96
CA LYS A 304 -45.91 1.55 -7.10
C LYS A 304 -46.56 2.92 -7.21
N ASP A 305 -46.30 3.60 -8.32
CA ASP A 305 -47.06 4.77 -8.79
C ASP A 305 -48.58 4.46 -8.83
#